data_0670a7aa8273e91887664219c7e27613
#
_entry.id   0670a7aa8273e91887664219c7e27613
#
_cell.length_a   1.000
_cell.length_b   1.000
_cell.length_c   1.000
_cell.angle_alpha   90.00
_cell.angle_beta   90.00
_cell.angle_gamma   90.00
#
_symmetry.space_group_name_H-M   'P 1'
#
loop_
_entity.id
_entity.type
_entity.pdbx_description
1 polymer ?
#
loop_
_entity_poly.entity_id
_entity_poly.type
_entity_poly.pdbx_seq_one_letter_code
_entity_poly.pdbx_strand_id
1 'polypeptide(L)'
;SLALVYDLRKNIKGLTVLSLLITGLFFLTKYPLENEITMLDVGQGESIFLRDVTGKTILIDVGGKAESYKKIEKWQEKMTTSNAQRTLIPYLKSRGVAKIDQLILTNTDKEHVGDLSEVTKAFHVGEILVSKGSLKQKQFVVELQATKTKVRSMTVGENLPIFGSQLEVLSPRKMGDGGHDDTLVLYGKFLDKQFLFTGNLEEKGEKDLLKHYPDLKVNVLKASQHGNKKSSSPAFLEKLKPELTLISVGKSNRMKLPHQETLTRLEGINSKVYRTDQQGA
;
A
#
# COMPACT_ATOMS: atom_id res chain seq x y z
N SER A 1 -6.12 -17.46 59.25
CA SER A 1 -7.22 -17.21 58.29
C SER A 1 -7.37 -15.73 57.86
N LEU A 2 -7.21 -14.75 58.79
CA LEU A 2 -7.22 -13.31 58.44
C LEU A 2 -6.03 -12.91 57.55
N ALA A 3 -4.85 -13.47 57.79
CA ALA A 3 -3.66 -13.26 56.99
C ALA A 3 -3.85 -13.76 55.55
N LEU A 4 -4.49 -14.93 55.37
CA LEU A 4 -4.79 -15.49 54.06
C LEU A 4 -5.77 -14.60 53.25
N VAL A 5 -6.78 -14.05 53.94
CA VAL A 5 -7.75 -13.12 53.31
C VAL A 5 -7.09 -11.79 52.94
N TYR A 6 -6.15 -11.31 53.77
CA TYR A 6 -5.38 -10.10 53.47
C TYR A 6 -4.46 -10.27 52.26
N ASP A 7 -3.75 -11.40 52.17
CA ASP A 7 -2.89 -11.72 51.02
C ASP A 7 -3.68 -11.92 49.75
N LEU A 8 -4.84 -12.59 49.78
CA LEU A 8 -5.74 -12.72 48.66
C LEU A 8 -6.22 -11.34 48.15
N ARG A 9 -6.63 -10.44 49.08
CA ARG A 9 -7.05 -9.07 48.66
C ARG A 9 -5.92 -8.25 48.08
N LYS A 10 -4.69 -8.40 48.57
CA LYS A 10 -3.49 -7.74 48.02
C LYS A 10 -3.15 -8.28 46.64
N ASN A 11 -3.22 -9.59 46.44
CA ASN A 11 -3.03 -10.24 45.17
C ASN A 11 -4.11 -9.87 44.15
N ILE A 12 -5.38 -9.76 44.58
CA ILE A 12 -6.49 -9.32 43.71
C ILE A 12 -6.25 -7.89 43.22
N LYS A 13 -5.84 -6.96 44.08
CA LYS A 13 -5.50 -5.58 43.68
C LYS A 13 -4.37 -5.55 42.67
N GLY A 14 -3.30 -6.34 42.89
CA GLY A 14 -2.19 -6.46 41.93
C GLY A 14 -2.62 -7.02 40.58
N LEU A 15 -3.45 -8.08 40.61
CA LEU A 15 -4.02 -8.67 39.39
C LEU A 15 -4.93 -7.69 38.64
N THR A 16 -5.73 -6.90 39.39
CA THR A 16 -6.59 -5.86 38.74
C THR A 16 -5.76 -4.79 38.05
N VAL A 17 -4.71 -4.28 38.71
CA VAL A 17 -3.79 -3.28 38.12
C VAL A 17 -3.10 -3.87 36.89
N LEU A 18 -2.59 -5.10 36.98
CA LEU A 18 -1.97 -5.79 35.84
C LEU A 18 -2.96 -5.96 34.67
N SER A 19 -4.20 -6.37 34.95
CA SER A 19 -5.26 -6.51 33.95
C SER A 19 -5.57 -5.17 33.27
N LEU A 20 -5.67 -4.08 34.03
CA LEU A 20 -5.89 -2.74 33.50
C LEU A 20 -4.73 -2.28 32.61
N LEU A 21 -3.47 -2.57 33.01
CA LEU A 21 -2.29 -2.25 32.22
C LEU A 21 -2.28 -3.03 30.90
N ILE A 22 -2.55 -4.34 30.94
CA ILE A 22 -2.63 -5.19 29.74
C ILE A 22 -3.76 -4.71 28.83
N THR A 23 -4.93 -4.40 29.40
CA THR A 23 -6.07 -3.88 28.65
C THR A 23 -5.73 -2.52 28.01
N GLY A 24 -5.12 -1.61 28.76
CA GLY A 24 -4.66 -0.32 28.25
C GLY A 24 -3.64 -0.47 27.10
N LEU A 25 -2.66 -1.36 27.27
CA LEU A 25 -1.68 -1.66 26.23
C LEU A 25 -2.34 -2.25 24.97
N PHE A 26 -3.31 -3.15 25.15
CA PHE A 26 -4.10 -3.71 24.03
C PHE A 26 -4.84 -2.61 23.26
N PHE A 27 -5.49 -1.67 23.97
CA PHE A 27 -6.18 -0.56 23.33
C PHE A 27 -5.19 0.37 22.59
N LEU A 28 -4.04 0.68 23.17
CA LEU A 28 -3.00 1.50 22.53
C LEU A 28 -2.44 0.85 21.23
N THR A 29 -2.34 -0.48 21.20
CA THR A 29 -1.90 -1.18 19.97
C THR A 29 -2.99 -1.27 18.93
N LYS A 30 -4.25 -1.42 19.34
CA LYS A 30 -5.40 -1.55 18.44
C LYS A 30 -5.86 -0.21 17.88
N TYR A 31 -5.82 0.86 18.67
CA TYR A 31 -6.26 2.21 18.31
C TYR A 31 -5.03 3.13 18.40
N PRO A 32 -4.37 3.39 17.25
CA PRO A 32 -3.20 4.26 17.24
C PRO A 32 -3.60 5.68 17.64
N LEU A 33 -2.67 6.39 18.28
CA LEU A 33 -2.88 7.78 18.71
C LEU A 33 -2.89 8.76 17.51
N GLU A 34 -2.31 8.34 16.38
CA GLU A 34 -2.16 9.16 15.19
C GLU A 34 -2.53 8.37 13.94
N ASN A 35 -2.95 9.10 12.91
CA ASN A 35 -3.12 8.53 11.58
C ASN A 35 -1.76 8.14 11.00
N GLU A 36 -1.68 7.00 10.34
CA GLU A 36 -0.45 6.44 9.81
C GLU A 36 -0.57 6.19 8.31
N ILE A 37 0.41 6.68 7.55
CA ILE A 37 0.62 6.36 6.14
C ILE A 37 2.05 5.91 6.01
N THR A 38 2.28 4.64 5.67
CA THR A 38 3.62 4.08 5.54
C THR A 38 3.78 3.40 4.19
N MET A 39 4.78 3.81 3.42
CA MET A 39 5.23 3.10 2.23
C MET A 39 6.30 2.09 2.65
N LEU A 40 5.99 0.80 2.51
CA LEU A 40 6.81 -0.29 3.03
C LEU A 40 7.92 -0.70 2.05
N ASP A 41 9.11 -0.98 2.58
CA ASP A 41 10.17 -1.64 1.80
C ASP A 41 9.84 -3.12 1.61
N VAL A 42 9.14 -3.42 0.53
CA VAL A 42 8.83 -4.80 0.11
C VAL A 42 9.80 -5.30 -0.98
N GLY A 43 10.98 -4.67 -1.08
CA GLY A 43 11.92 -4.90 -2.17
C GLY A 43 11.43 -4.28 -3.48
N GLN A 44 11.66 -4.97 -4.61
CA GLN A 44 11.11 -4.51 -5.89
C GLN A 44 9.63 -4.85 -5.93
N GLY A 45 8.79 -3.87 -5.61
CA GLY A 45 7.33 -3.96 -5.54
C GLY A 45 6.74 -2.79 -4.79
N GLU A 46 5.45 -2.83 -4.58
CA GLU A 46 4.70 -1.77 -3.92
C GLU A 46 3.84 -2.31 -2.79
N SER A 47 3.86 -1.61 -1.67
CA SER A 47 2.88 -1.80 -0.59
C SER A 47 2.81 -0.53 0.25
N ILE A 48 1.60 0.03 0.40
CA ILE A 48 1.35 1.22 1.20
C ILE A 48 0.27 0.91 2.23
N PHE A 49 0.60 1.12 3.49
CA PHE A 49 -0.30 0.87 4.60
C PHE A 49 -0.88 2.19 5.12
N LEU A 50 -2.20 2.24 5.27
CA LEU A 50 -2.94 3.36 5.86
C LEU A 50 -3.72 2.84 7.07
N ARG A 51 -3.58 3.51 8.21
CA ARG A 51 -4.35 3.21 9.42
C ARG A 51 -4.76 4.50 10.12
N ASP A 52 -6.04 4.66 10.38
CA ASP A 52 -6.55 5.81 11.11
C ASP A 52 -6.66 5.56 12.63
N VAL A 53 -6.91 6.64 13.38
CA VAL A 53 -7.06 6.58 14.85
C VAL A 53 -8.24 5.72 15.31
N THR A 54 -9.20 5.40 14.44
CA THR A 54 -10.30 4.47 14.74
C THR A 54 -9.87 3.01 14.62
N GLY A 55 -8.66 2.76 14.13
CA GLY A 55 -8.10 1.43 13.85
C GLY A 55 -8.52 0.89 12.48
N LYS A 56 -9.20 1.67 11.63
CA LYS A 56 -9.50 1.28 10.25
C LYS A 56 -8.23 1.17 9.44
N THR A 57 -8.12 0.12 8.64
CA THR A 57 -6.93 -0.20 7.86
C THR A 57 -7.25 -0.33 6.37
N ILE A 58 -6.43 0.32 5.54
CA ILE A 58 -6.38 0.10 4.09
C ILE A 58 -4.95 -0.31 3.74
N LEU A 59 -4.80 -1.36 2.96
CA LEU A 59 -3.54 -1.75 2.36
C LEU A 59 -3.64 -1.57 0.85
N ILE A 60 -2.71 -0.82 0.26
CA ILE A 60 -2.61 -0.63 -1.18
C ILE A 60 -1.43 -1.47 -1.65
N ASP A 61 -1.71 -2.49 -2.44
CA ASP A 61 -0.79 -3.51 -2.93
C ASP A 61 -0.10 -4.33 -1.83
N VAL A 62 0.44 -5.47 -2.20
CA VAL A 62 1.04 -6.44 -1.26
C VAL A 62 2.51 -6.75 -1.57
N GLY A 63 3.06 -6.12 -2.60
CA GLY A 63 4.37 -6.47 -3.11
C GLY A 63 4.37 -7.82 -3.84
N GLY A 64 5.55 -8.33 -4.01
CA GLY A 64 5.81 -9.60 -4.69
C GLY A 64 7.14 -9.55 -5.42
N LYS A 65 7.51 -10.65 -6.03
CA LYS A 65 8.72 -10.68 -6.86
C LYS A 65 8.33 -10.36 -8.29
N ALA A 66 8.98 -9.35 -8.89
CA ALA A 66 8.91 -9.13 -10.33
C ALA A 66 9.25 -10.43 -11.07
N GLU A 67 8.58 -10.70 -12.18
CA GLU A 67 8.82 -11.93 -12.97
C GLU A 67 10.29 -12.05 -13.33
N SER A 68 10.88 -13.19 -13.00
CA SER A 68 12.22 -13.52 -13.44
C SER A 68 12.16 -14.07 -14.85
N TYR A 69 12.75 -13.37 -15.82
CA TYR A 69 12.95 -13.91 -17.18
C TYR A 69 13.84 -15.16 -17.24
N LYS A 70 14.49 -15.54 -16.14
CA LYS A 70 15.18 -16.83 -16.05
C LYS A 70 14.20 -17.88 -15.54
N LYS A 71 14.04 -18.98 -16.29
CA LYS A 71 13.37 -20.19 -15.79
C LYS A 71 14.03 -20.57 -14.46
N ILE A 72 13.37 -20.26 -13.37
CA ILE A 72 13.76 -20.74 -12.05
C ILE A 72 13.13 -22.13 -11.93
N GLU A 73 13.93 -23.13 -11.59
CA GLU A 73 13.44 -24.48 -11.36
C GLU A 73 12.42 -24.45 -10.19
N LYS A 74 11.32 -25.20 -10.32
CA LYS A 74 10.21 -25.22 -9.32
C LYS A 74 10.68 -25.45 -7.88
N TRP A 75 11.80 -26.15 -7.67
CA TRP A 75 12.37 -26.38 -6.35
C TRP A 75 13.05 -25.13 -5.78
N GLN A 76 13.59 -24.26 -6.62
CA GLN A 76 14.20 -22.98 -6.21
C GLN A 76 13.15 -21.96 -5.79
N GLU A 77 11.94 -21.98 -6.39
CA GLU A 77 10.82 -21.13 -5.99
C GLU A 77 10.34 -21.45 -4.58
N LYS A 78 10.30 -22.73 -4.20
CA LYS A 78 9.87 -23.17 -2.85
C LYS A 78 10.82 -22.76 -1.73
N MET A 79 12.08 -22.47 -2.01
CA MET A 79 13.10 -22.13 -1.01
C MET A 79 13.21 -20.61 -0.72
N THR A 80 12.54 -19.76 -1.48
CA THR A 80 12.66 -18.30 -1.28
C THR A 80 11.47 -17.76 -0.50
N THR A 81 11.73 -17.27 0.70
CA THR A 81 10.76 -16.53 1.51
C THR A 81 10.23 -15.33 0.71
N SER A 82 8.91 -15.11 0.71
CA SER A 82 8.29 -13.98 0.02
C SER A 82 8.69 -12.65 0.66
N ASN A 83 8.58 -11.57 -0.09
CA ASN A 83 8.83 -10.24 0.46
C ASN A 83 7.83 -9.91 1.56
N ALA A 84 6.55 -10.29 1.39
CA ALA A 84 5.55 -10.10 2.44
C ALA A 84 5.90 -10.83 3.74
N GLN A 85 6.42 -12.06 3.68
CA GLN A 85 6.83 -12.80 4.88
C GLN A 85 8.03 -12.17 5.58
N ARG A 86 8.94 -11.51 4.84
CA ARG A 86 10.15 -10.89 5.41
C ARG A 86 9.90 -9.50 5.97
N THR A 87 9.01 -8.72 5.38
CA THR A 87 8.84 -7.28 5.71
C THR A 87 7.40 -6.92 6.03
N LEU A 88 6.46 -7.07 5.10
CA LEU A 88 5.09 -6.59 5.22
C LEU A 88 4.34 -7.23 6.41
N ILE A 89 4.31 -8.55 6.48
CA ILE A 89 3.59 -9.29 7.54
C ILE A 89 4.18 -9.01 8.92
N PRO A 90 5.51 -9.08 9.15
CA PRO A 90 6.12 -8.69 10.41
C PRO A 90 5.85 -7.24 10.80
N TYR A 91 5.92 -6.31 9.84
CA TYR A 91 5.61 -4.91 10.08
C TYR A 91 4.17 -4.74 10.59
N LEU A 92 3.17 -5.23 9.84
CA LEU A 92 1.76 -5.11 10.23
C LEU A 92 1.48 -5.75 11.60
N LYS A 93 2.09 -6.92 11.88
CA LYS A 93 1.99 -7.57 13.20
C LYS A 93 2.62 -6.74 14.31
N SER A 94 3.79 -6.14 14.09
CA SER A 94 4.45 -5.28 15.07
C SER A 94 3.65 -4.02 15.39
N ARG A 95 2.82 -3.56 14.43
CA ARG A 95 1.89 -2.44 14.61
C ARG A 95 0.55 -2.87 15.23
N GLY A 96 0.40 -4.14 15.63
CA GLY A 96 -0.83 -4.67 16.24
C GLY A 96 -2.00 -4.80 15.28
N VAL A 97 -1.75 -4.85 13.96
CA VAL A 97 -2.80 -5.05 12.95
C VAL A 97 -3.35 -6.47 13.07
N ALA A 98 -4.64 -6.60 13.40
CA ALA A 98 -5.31 -7.89 13.50
C ALA A 98 -6.04 -8.28 12.20
N LYS A 99 -6.49 -7.29 11.44
CA LYS A 99 -7.20 -7.46 10.17
C LYS A 99 -6.86 -6.32 9.21
N ILE A 100 -7.08 -6.55 7.93
CA ILE A 100 -7.06 -5.53 6.88
C ILE A 100 -8.50 -5.30 6.45
N ASP A 101 -9.06 -4.11 6.70
CA ASP A 101 -10.45 -3.84 6.35
C ASP A 101 -10.65 -3.82 4.84
N GLN A 102 -9.74 -3.18 4.11
CA GLN A 102 -9.77 -3.07 2.65
C GLN A 102 -8.37 -3.26 2.08
N LEU A 103 -8.24 -4.17 1.12
CA LEU A 103 -7.03 -4.38 0.33
C LEU A 103 -7.30 -3.88 -1.10
N ILE A 104 -6.59 -2.85 -1.51
CA ILE A 104 -6.67 -2.30 -2.87
C ILE A 104 -5.51 -2.90 -3.67
N LEU A 105 -5.81 -3.57 -4.79
CA LEU A 105 -4.81 -4.03 -5.74
C LEU A 105 -4.87 -3.11 -6.96
N THR A 106 -3.83 -2.29 -7.13
CA THR A 106 -3.85 -1.20 -8.11
C THR A 106 -3.77 -1.68 -9.55
N ASN A 107 -3.12 -2.81 -9.79
CA ASN A 107 -2.98 -3.47 -11.08
C ASN A 107 -2.78 -4.99 -10.91
N THR A 108 -2.35 -5.72 -11.95
CA THR A 108 -2.19 -7.17 -11.94
C THR A 108 -0.73 -7.64 -11.95
N ASP A 109 0.23 -6.72 -11.96
CA ASP A 109 1.65 -7.06 -12.04
C ASP A 109 2.13 -7.74 -10.75
N LYS A 110 3.03 -8.71 -10.90
CA LYS A 110 3.52 -9.52 -9.77
C LYS A 110 4.22 -8.71 -8.67
N GLU A 111 4.79 -7.56 -9.02
CA GLU A 111 5.39 -6.63 -8.04
C GLU A 111 4.35 -5.89 -7.17
N HIS A 112 3.07 -5.97 -7.54
CA HIS A 112 1.94 -5.41 -6.77
C HIS A 112 1.09 -6.50 -6.08
N VAL A 113 0.90 -7.65 -6.75
CA VAL A 113 -0.05 -8.68 -6.28
C VAL A 113 0.60 -10.02 -5.95
N GLY A 114 1.92 -10.16 -6.17
CA GLY A 114 2.59 -11.46 -6.11
C GLY A 114 2.54 -12.16 -4.75
N ASP A 115 2.48 -11.39 -3.67
CA ASP A 115 2.41 -11.91 -2.30
C ASP A 115 0.97 -11.94 -1.73
N LEU A 116 -0.07 -11.84 -2.59
CA LEU A 116 -1.49 -11.82 -2.19
C LEU A 116 -1.87 -13.03 -1.33
N SER A 117 -1.46 -14.22 -1.75
CA SER A 117 -1.73 -15.47 -1.01
C SER A 117 -1.14 -15.45 0.41
N GLU A 118 0.08 -14.91 0.56
CA GLU A 118 0.76 -14.86 1.85
C GLU A 118 0.07 -13.87 2.81
N VAL A 119 -0.35 -12.72 2.29
CA VAL A 119 -1.04 -11.70 3.07
C VAL A 119 -2.43 -12.18 3.51
N THR A 120 -3.20 -12.79 2.60
CA THR A 120 -4.55 -13.29 2.91
C THR A 120 -4.56 -14.53 3.81
N LYS A 121 -3.46 -15.29 3.87
CA LYS A 121 -3.26 -16.34 4.88
C LYS A 121 -2.90 -15.77 6.26
N ALA A 122 -2.17 -14.65 6.29
CA ALA A 122 -1.66 -14.07 7.53
C ALA A 122 -2.68 -13.17 8.24
N PHE A 123 -3.60 -12.55 7.48
CA PHE A 123 -4.60 -11.61 7.96
C PHE A 123 -5.98 -11.91 7.40
N HIS A 124 -7.00 -11.66 8.20
CA HIS A 124 -8.36 -11.55 7.67
C HIS A 124 -8.48 -10.26 6.86
N VAL A 125 -8.85 -10.39 5.58
CA VAL A 125 -9.09 -9.26 4.67
C VAL A 125 -10.60 -9.12 4.48
N GLY A 126 -11.15 -7.95 4.81
CA GLY A 126 -12.59 -7.69 4.74
C GLY A 126 -13.11 -7.68 3.30
N GLU A 127 -12.44 -6.95 2.41
CA GLU A 127 -12.72 -6.97 0.97
C GLU A 127 -11.45 -6.65 0.17
N ILE A 128 -11.38 -7.18 -1.04
CA ILE A 128 -10.35 -6.87 -2.04
C ILE A 128 -10.98 -5.98 -3.11
N LEU A 129 -10.32 -4.86 -3.40
CA LEU A 129 -10.76 -3.84 -4.34
C LEU A 129 -9.81 -3.82 -5.54
N VAL A 130 -10.36 -3.89 -6.75
CA VAL A 130 -9.59 -3.98 -8.01
C VAL A 130 -10.21 -3.10 -9.09
N SER A 131 -9.49 -2.84 -10.19
CA SER A 131 -10.11 -2.24 -11.37
C SER A 131 -10.98 -3.24 -12.13
N LYS A 132 -11.97 -2.78 -12.89
CA LYS A 132 -12.79 -3.67 -13.74
C LYS A 132 -11.96 -4.39 -14.81
N GLY A 133 -10.97 -3.71 -15.38
CA GLY A 133 -10.11 -4.28 -16.40
C GLY A 133 -9.24 -5.41 -15.87
N SER A 134 -8.76 -5.31 -14.62
CA SER A 134 -7.99 -6.36 -13.95
C SER A 134 -8.71 -7.71 -13.92
N LEU A 135 -10.05 -7.71 -13.85
CA LEU A 135 -10.86 -8.93 -13.85
C LEU A 135 -10.90 -9.66 -15.21
N LYS A 136 -10.32 -9.08 -16.26
CA LYS A 136 -10.13 -9.78 -17.56
C LYS A 136 -8.88 -10.66 -17.56
N GLN A 137 -7.95 -10.45 -16.64
CA GLN A 137 -6.73 -11.23 -16.50
C GLN A 137 -7.02 -12.57 -15.82
N LYS A 138 -7.11 -13.65 -16.60
CA LYS A 138 -7.54 -14.98 -16.12
C LYS A 138 -6.71 -15.48 -14.92
N GLN A 139 -5.38 -15.33 -14.99
CA GLN A 139 -4.49 -15.78 -13.93
C GLN A 139 -4.75 -15.02 -12.62
N PHE A 140 -4.92 -13.70 -12.71
CA PHE A 140 -5.24 -12.87 -11.57
C PHE A 140 -6.59 -13.21 -10.93
N VAL A 141 -7.61 -13.51 -11.76
CA VAL A 141 -8.92 -13.96 -11.25
C VAL A 141 -8.80 -15.26 -10.48
N VAL A 142 -8.02 -16.23 -10.96
CA VAL A 142 -7.75 -17.48 -10.24
C VAL A 142 -7.08 -17.21 -8.88
N GLU A 143 -6.10 -16.31 -8.84
CA GLU A 143 -5.44 -15.91 -7.60
C GLU A 143 -6.41 -15.23 -6.62
N LEU A 144 -7.28 -14.34 -7.11
CA LEU A 144 -8.32 -13.71 -6.29
C LEU A 144 -9.30 -14.74 -5.71
N GLN A 145 -9.78 -15.67 -6.52
CA GLN A 145 -10.70 -16.74 -6.07
C GLN A 145 -10.07 -17.62 -4.99
N ALA A 146 -8.78 -17.90 -5.09
CA ALA A 146 -8.04 -18.70 -4.10
C ALA A 146 -8.01 -18.05 -2.71
N THR A 147 -8.15 -16.73 -2.61
CA THR A 147 -8.19 -16.01 -1.32
C THR A 147 -9.47 -16.25 -0.53
N LYS A 148 -10.57 -16.64 -1.19
CA LYS A 148 -11.92 -16.74 -0.62
C LYS A 148 -12.42 -15.44 0.01
N THR A 149 -11.81 -14.32 -0.31
CA THR A 149 -12.19 -12.99 0.17
C THR A 149 -13.19 -12.36 -0.80
N LYS A 150 -14.10 -11.54 -0.28
CA LYS A 150 -15.00 -10.74 -1.12
C LYS A 150 -14.20 -9.84 -2.04
N VAL A 151 -14.45 -9.92 -3.35
CA VAL A 151 -13.81 -9.05 -4.35
C VAL A 151 -14.84 -8.10 -4.93
N ARG A 152 -14.48 -6.83 -5.06
CA ARG A 152 -15.30 -5.79 -5.68
C ARG A 152 -14.46 -4.94 -6.62
N SER A 153 -15.02 -4.60 -7.78
CA SER A 153 -14.38 -3.61 -8.66
C SER A 153 -14.69 -2.20 -8.22
N MET A 154 -13.72 -1.31 -8.40
CA MET A 154 -13.86 0.13 -8.18
C MET A 154 -14.02 0.88 -9.49
N THR A 155 -14.71 2.00 -9.44
CA THR A 155 -14.89 2.93 -10.55
C THR A 155 -14.52 4.36 -10.14
N VAL A 156 -14.21 5.20 -11.12
CA VAL A 156 -13.90 6.63 -10.90
C VAL A 156 -15.04 7.31 -10.12
N GLY A 157 -14.65 8.13 -9.16
CA GLY A 157 -15.54 8.85 -8.24
C GLY A 157 -15.97 8.05 -7.02
N GLU A 158 -15.64 6.74 -6.95
CA GLU A 158 -15.84 5.99 -5.71
C GLU A 158 -14.88 6.47 -4.62
N ASN A 159 -15.41 6.51 -3.40
CA ASN A 159 -14.71 7.00 -2.23
C ASN A 159 -14.64 5.95 -1.13
N LEU A 160 -13.47 5.82 -0.52
CA LEU A 160 -13.24 5.00 0.67
C LEU A 160 -12.98 5.90 1.87
N PRO A 161 -13.83 5.88 2.91
CA PRO A 161 -13.63 6.72 4.09
C PRO A 161 -12.41 6.25 4.88
N ILE A 162 -11.49 7.17 5.17
CA ILE A 162 -10.32 6.97 6.04
C ILE A 162 -9.83 8.33 6.56
N PHE A 163 -9.24 8.37 7.75
CA PHE A 163 -8.66 9.58 8.38
C PHE A 163 -9.66 10.73 8.59
N GLY A 164 -10.95 10.45 8.73
CA GLY A 164 -11.99 11.48 8.73
C GLY A 164 -12.15 12.18 7.38
N SER A 165 -11.57 11.64 6.31
CA SER A 165 -11.58 12.10 4.93
C SER A 165 -11.95 10.94 3.99
N GLN A 166 -11.57 11.04 2.73
CA GLN A 166 -11.89 10.06 1.70
C GLN A 166 -10.68 9.80 0.82
N LEU A 167 -10.51 8.55 0.42
CA LEU A 167 -9.60 8.11 -0.63
C LEU A 167 -10.44 7.88 -1.89
N GLU A 168 -10.28 8.74 -2.87
CA GLU A 168 -11.06 8.76 -4.11
C GLU A 168 -10.34 8.05 -5.24
N VAL A 169 -11.08 7.35 -6.10
CA VAL A 169 -10.58 6.74 -7.34
C VAL A 169 -10.66 7.75 -8.47
N LEU A 170 -9.52 8.13 -9.03
CA LEU A 170 -9.44 9.06 -10.18
C LEU A 170 -9.27 8.35 -11.52
N SER A 171 -8.77 7.13 -11.55
CA SER A 171 -8.53 6.30 -12.74
C SER A 171 -8.66 4.81 -12.38
N PRO A 172 -9.01 3.92 -13.34
CA PRO A 172 -9.23 4.16 -14.77
C PRO A 172 -10.64 4.68 -15.07
N ARG A 173 -10.76 5.62 -16.03
CA ARG A 173 -12.05 6.15 -16.47
C ARG A 173 -12.78 5.24 -17.44
N LYS A 174 -12.03 4.41 -18.15
CA LYS A 174 -12.54 3.40 -19.09
C LYS A 174 -12.00 2.04 -18.69
N MET A 175 -12.81 1.03 -18.86
CA MET A 175 -12.38 -0.35 -18.64
C MET A 175 -11.44 -0.77 -19.77
N GLY A 176 -10.18 -1.04 -19.46
CA GLY A 176 -9.18 -1.57 -20.38
C GLY A 176 -9.12 -3.10 -20.35
N ASP A 177 -7.92 -3.64 -20.39
CA ASP A 177 -7.60 -5.08 -20.46
C ASP A 177 -6.88 -5.62 -19.20
N GLY A 178 -6.68 -4.78 -18.19
CA GLY A 178 -5.96 -5.12 -16.97
C GLY A 178 -4.46 -4.79 -17.02
N GLY A 179 -4.00 -4.09 -18.06
CA GLY A 179 -2.63 -3.57 -18.16
C GLY A 179 -2.43 -2.27 -17.38
N HIS A 180 -1.31 -1.57 -17.65
CA HIS A 180 -0.93 -0.35 -16.93
C HIS A 180 -1.97 0.78 -17.05
N ASP A 181 -2.70 0.87 -18.18
CA ASP A 181 -3.77 1.85 -18.38
C ASP A 181 -5.01 1.59 -17.46
N ASP A 182 -5.12 0.40 -16.86
CA ASP A 182 -6.18 0.03 -15.92
C ASP A 182 -5.74 0.19 -14.45
N THR A 183 -4.57 0.75 -14.19
CA THR A 183 -4.10 0.96 -12.82
C THR A 183 -5.06 1.88 -12.04
N LEU A 184 -5.38 1.51 -10.79
CA LEU A 184 -6.13 2.37 -9.91
C LEU A 184 -5.25 3.54 -9.47
N VAL A 185 -5.67 4.76 -9.81
CA VAL A 185 -5.08 5.99 -9.30
C VAL A 185 -5.96 6.49 -8.17
N LEU A 186 -5.35 6.67 -7.00
CA LEU A 186 -6.05 7.03 -5.78
C LEU A 186 -5.59 8.42 -5.30
N TYR A 187 -6.55 9.22 -4.85
CA TYR A 187 -6.31 10.57 -4.35
C TYR A 187 -7.02 10.79 -3.03
N GLY A 188 -6.37 11.48 -2.11
CA GLY A 188 -7.00 11.83 -0.84
C GLY A 188 -6.31 12.97 -0.14
N LYS A 189 -7.07 13.72 0.67
CA LYS A 189 -6.53 14.74 1.57
C LYS A 189 -6.39 14.14 2.97
N PHE A 190 -5.15 13.97 3.42
CA PHE A 190 -4.82 13.38 4.72
C PHE A 190 -3.76 14.24 5.40
N LEU A 191 -3.85 14.41 6.73
CA LEU A 191 -2.87 15.16 7.51
C LEU A 191 -2.59 16.56 6.90
N ASP A 192 -3.64 17.22 6.40
CA ASP A 192 -3.60 18.51 5.71
C ASP A 192 -2.79 18.55 4.40
N LYS A 193 -2.42 17.39 3.86
CA LYS A 193 -1.72 17.22 2.58
C LYS A 193 -2.55 16.42 1.59
N GLN A 194 -2.41 16.76 0.30
CA GLN A 194 -3.00 16.03 -0.81
C GLN A 194 -2.03 14.95 -1.28
N PHE A 195 -2.46 13.70 -1.20
CA PHE A 195 -1.72 12.52 -1.66
C PHE A 195 -2.27 12.03 -2.99
N LEU A 196 -1.37 11.66 -3.90
CA LEU A 196 -1.69 10.99 -5.15
C LEU A 196 -0.88 9.69 -5.28
N PHE A 197 -1.58 8.56 -5.32
CA PHE A 197 -1.00 7.24 -5.52
C PHE A 197 -1.28 6.81 -6.96
N THR A 198 -0.25 6.70 -7.77
CA THR A 198 -0.38 6.55 -9.24
C THR A 198 -0.21 5.11 -9.74
N GLY A 199 0.09 4.15 -8.85
CA GLY A 199 0.34 2.76 -9.24
C GLY A 199 1.34 2.66 -10.40
N ASN A 200 0.93 2.03 -11.50
CA ASN A 200 1.72 1.88 -12.72
C ASN A 200 1.28 2.81 -13.88
N LEU A 201 0.67 3.96 -13.57
CA LEU A 201 0.19 4.91 -14.57
C LEU A 201 1.31 5.34 -15.52
N GLU A 202 1.11 5.23 -16.81
CA GLU A 202 2.03 5.70 -17.87
C GLU A 202 1.69 7.13 -18.35
N GLU A 203 2.58 7.72 -19.15
CA GLU A 203 2.43 9.10 -19.66
C GLU A 203 1.07 9.36 -20.32
N LYS A 204 0.51 8.38 -21.03
CA LYS A 204 -0.82 8.50 -21.64
C LYS A 204 -1.91 8.67 -20.57
N GLY A 205 -1.85 7.87 -19.50
CA GLY A 205 -2.77 7.97 -18.37
C GLY A 205 -2.57 9.26 -17.57
N GLU A 206 -1.33 9.75 -17.42
CA GLU A 206 -1.04 11.06 -16.80
C GLU A 206 -1.70 12.20 -17.59
N LYS A 207 -1.62 12.19 -18.92
CA LYS A 207 -2.28 13.18 -19.79
C LYS A 207 -3.81 13.14 -19.66
N ASP A 208 -4.38 11.92 -19.60
CA ASP A 208 -5.84 11.75 -19.39
C ASP A 208 -6.25 12.25 -18.01
N LEU A 209 -5.47 11.96 -16.97
CA LEU A 209 -5.71 12.42 -15.61
C LEU A 209 -5.72 13.97 -15.55
N LEU A 210 -4.70 14.63 -16.07
CA LEU A 210 -4.61 16.11 -16.09
C LEU A 210 -5.73 16.77 -16.91
N LYS A 211 -6.17 16.12 -17.99
CA LYS A 211 -7.30 16.61 -18.81
C LYS A 211 -8.60 16.64 -18.02
N HIS A 212 -8.84 15.61 -17.17
CA HIS A 212 -10.10 15.50 -16.43
C HIS A 212 -10.05 16.20 -15.08
N TYR A 213 -8.86 16.39 -14.51
CA TYR A 213 -8.62 17.06 -13.23
C TYR A 213 -7.61 18.21 -13.41
N PRO A 214 -7.96 19.28 -14.16
CA PRO A 214 -7.02 20.36 -14.49
C PRO A 214 -6.54 21.15 -13.26
N ASP A 215 -7.32 21.13 -12.17
CA ASP A 215 -7.02 21.83 -10.92
C ASP A 215 -6.52 20.89 -9.81
N LEU A 216 -6.08 19.68 -10.17
CA LEU A 216 -5.57 18.70 -9.22
C LEU A 216 -4.34 19.25 -8.49
N LYS A 217 -4.46 19.36 -7.15
CA LYS A 217 -3.36 19.77 -6.26
C LYS A 217 -2.79 18.54 -5.58
N VAL A 218 -1.48 18.41 -5.57
CA VAL A 218 -0.77 17.28 -4.99
C VAL A 218 0.41 17.79 -4.17
N ASN A 219 0.42 17.51 -2.86
CA ASN A 219 1.58 17.77 -2.02
C ASN A 219 2.53 16.57 -1.99
N VAL A 220 1.96 15.36 -1.96
CA VAL A 220 2.73 14.12 -1.89
C VAL A 220 2.36 13.23 -3.06
N LEU A 221 3.32 12.98 -3.91
CA LEU A 221 3.19 12.09 -5.07
C LEU A 221 3.88 10.75 -4.78
N LYS A 222 3.19 9.64 -4.91
CA LYS A 222 3.84 8.35 -5.10
C LYS A 222 4.15 8.20 -6.58
N ALA A 223 5.43 8.21 -6.94
CA ALA A 223 5.87 8.12 -8.33
C ALA A 223 5.45 6.80 -8.98
N SER A 224 4.91 6.90 -10.19
CA SER A 224 4.46 5.75 -10.96
C SER A 224 5.60 4.83 -11.38
N GLN A 225 5.29 3.53 -11.55
CA GLN A 225 6.23 2.52 -12.06
C GLN A 225 7.60 2.54 -11.37
N HIS A 226 7.63 2.74 -10.05
CA HIS A 226 8.88 2.76 -9.26
C HIS A 226 9.93 3.76 -9.76
N GLY A 227 9.49 4.88 -10.35
CA GLY A 227 10.38 5.90 -10.93
C GLY A 227 10.89 5.55 -12.33
N ASN A 228 10.14 4.81 -13.13
CA ASN A 228 10.46 4.53 -14.53
C ASN A 228 10.38 5.81 -15.38
N LYS A 229 11.28 5.95 -16.36
CA LYS A 229 11.33 7.11 -17.28
C LYS A 229 10.12 7.24 -18.20
N LYS A 230 9.30 6.16 -18.36
CA LYS A 230 8.06 6.15 -19.14
C LYS A 230 6.89 6.81 -18.41
N SER A 231 7.07 7.14 -17.13
CA SER A 231 6.10 7.82 -16.29
C SER A 231 6.71 9.06 -15.66
N SER A 232 5.94 9.76 -14.82
CA SER A 232 6.36 11.02 -14.21
C SER A 232 6.89 11.99 -15.27
N SER A 233 6.06 12.20 -16.32
CA SER A 233 6.40 13.03 -17.48
C SER A 233 6.66 14.48 -17.06
N PRO A 234 7.49 15.24 -17.79
CA PRO A 234 7.74 16.64 -17.45
C PRO A 234 6.47 17.46 -17.31
N ALA A 235 5.50 17.28 -18.23
CA ALA A 235 4.22 18.00 -18.18
C ALA A 235 3.40 17.67 -16.93
N PHE A 236 3.41 16.39 -16.52
CA PHE A 236 2.72 15.94 -15.32
C PHE A 236 3.35 16.53 -14.05
N LEU A 237 4.66 16.45 -13.94
CA LEU A 237 5.38 16.98 -12.80
C LEU A 237 5.33 18.52 -12.70
N GLU A 238 5.47 19.23 -13.81
CA GLU A 238 5.32 20.69 -13.86
C GLU A 238 3.92 21.18 -13.47
N LYS A 239 2.89 20.39 -13.82
CA LYS A 239 1.52 20.73 -13.46
C LYS A 239 1.24 20.48 -11.98
N LEU A 240 1.71 19.37 -11.42
CA LEU A 240 1.42 18.98 -10.04
C LEU A 240 2.38 19.64 -9.03
N LYS A 241 3.64 19.78 -9.36
CA LYS A 241 4.72 20.33 -8.49
C LYS A 241 4.65 19.79 -7.06
N PRO A 242 4.68 18.47 -6.85
CA PRO A 242 4.58 17.91 -5.52
C PRO A 242 5.76 18.35 -4.66
N GLU A 243 5.49 18.73 -3.40
CA GLU A 243 6.52 19.05 -2.41
C GLU A 243 7.40 17.84 -2.09
N LEU A 244 6.76 16.66 -2.09
CA LEU A 244 7.36 15.38 -1.73
C LEU A 244 7.00 14.30 -2.75
N THR A 245 8.00 13.54 -3.19
CA THR A 245 7.80 12.35 -4.03
C THR A 245 8.34 11.11 -3.33
N LEU A 246 7.48 10.09 -3.26
CA LEU A 246 7.78 8.78 -2.70
C LEU A 246 8.04 7.79 -3.84
N ILE A 247 9.12 7.02 -3.76
CA ILE A 247 9.47 5.99 -4.74
C ILE A 247 9.64 4.65 -4.01
N SER A 248 8.74 3.72 -4.27
CA SER A 248 8.90 2.33 -3.83
C SER A 248 9.82 1.61 -4.80
N VAL A 249 10.97 1.14 -4.34
CA VAL A 249 11.97 0.49 -5.21
C VAL A 249 12.91 -0.39 -4.38
N GLY A 250 13.28 -1.54 -4.93
CA GLY A 250 14.18 -2.48 -4.26
C GLY A 250 15.67 -2.16 -4.46
N LYS A 251 16.47 -2.43 -3.44
CA LYS A 251 17.94 -2.39 -3.56
C LYS A 251 18.41 -3.32 -4.68
N SER A 252 19.36 -2.85 -5.48
CA SER A 252 19.98 -3.67 -6.54
C SER A 252 18.98 -4.28 -7.53
N ASN A 253 17.86 -3.55 -7.82
CA ASN A 253 16.89 -4.01 -8.80
C ASN A 253 17.48 -4.07 -10.23
N ARG A 254 17.08 -5.09 -10.99
CA ARG A 254 17.64 -5.36 -12.33
C ARG A 254 17.26 -4.31 -13.38
N MET A 255 16.15 -3.62 -13.17
CA MET A 255 15.65 -2.57 -14.06
C MET A 255 16.35 -1.23 -13.84
N LYS A 256 17.27 -1.15 -12.87
CA LYS A 256 18.01 0.08 -12.49
C LYS A 256 17.08 1.25 -12.15
N LEU A 257 15.94 0.94 -11.53
CA LEU A 257 14.99 1.94 -11.06
C LEU A 257 15.46 2.56 -9.73
N PRO A 258 15.09 3.82 -9.44
CA PRO A 258 14.48 4.76 -10.37
C PRO A 258 15.47 5.19 -11.44
N HIS A 259 14.99 5.47 -12.66
CA HIS A 259 15.84 5.97 -13.71
C HIS A 259 16.35 7.39 -13.40
N GLN A 260 17.58 7.70 -13.81
CA GLN A 260 18.17 9.01 -13.56
C GLN A 260 17.35 10.14 -14.20
N GLU A 261 16.75 9.89 -15.36
CA GLU A 261 15.89 10.87 -16.02
C GLU A 261 14.69 11.27 -15.14
N THR A 262 14.09 10.32 -14.43
CA THR A 262 12.99 10.61 -13.51
C THR A 262 13.48 11.42 -12.31
N LEU A 263 14.62 11.05 -11.73
CA LEU A 263 15.22 11.81 -10.63
C LEU A 263 15.55 13.24 -11.02
N THR A 264 16.14 13.45 -12.20
CA THR A 264 16.46 14.79 -12.73
C THR A 264 15.19 15.64 -12.94
N ARG A 265 14.09 15.03 -13.42
CA ARG A 265 12.80 15.74 -13.56
C ARG A 265 12.25 16.18 -12.21
N LEU A 266 12.32 15.30 -11.19
CA LEU A 266 11.86 15.61 -9.83
C LEU A 266 12.71 16.69 -9.16
N GLU A 267 14.02 16.64 -9.35
CA GLU A 267 14.94 17.67 -8.91
C GLU A 267 14.64 19.02 -9.58
N GLY A 268 14.38 19.02 -10.88
CA GLY A 268 14.03 20.23 -11.66
C GLY A 268 12.80 20.97 -11.16
N ILE A 269 11.87 20.30 -10.50
CA ILE A 269 10.68 20.89 -9.86
C ILE A 269 10.87 21.10 -8.33
N ASN A 270 12.07 20.89 -7.81
CA ASN A 270 12.40 20.97 -6.37
C ASN A 270 11.55 20.02 -5.48
N SER A 271 11.12 18.88 -5.98
CA SER A 271 10.43 17.88 -5.18
C SER A 271 11.43 17.12 -4.31
N LYS A 272 11.17 17.02 -3.00
CA LYS A 272 11.97 16.20 -2.10
C LYS A 272 11.66 14.72 -2.35
N VAL A 273 12.69 13.92 -2.62
CA VAL A 273 12.51 12.50 -2.96
C VAL A 273 12.89 11.60 -1.78
N TYR A 274 11.98 10.68 -1.41
CA TYR A 274 12.25 9.57 -0.51
C TYR A 274 12.08 8.24 -1.26
N ARG A 275 13.01 7.31 -1.01
CA ARG A 275 13.10 6.02 -1.71
C ARG A 275 13.21 4.90 -0.70
N THR A 276 12.44 3.82 -0.87
CA THR A 276 12.49 2.67 0.06
C THR A 276 13.84 1.95 0.06
N ASP A 277 14.57 1.96 -1.05
CA ASP A 277 15.92 1.35 -1.12
C ASP A 277 17.00 2.14 -0.34
N GLN A 278 16.73 3.38 0.05
CA GLN A 278 17.63 4.25 0.80
C GLN A 278 17.20 4.46 2.24
N GLN A 279 15.92 4.78 2.47
CA GLN A 279 15.40 5.13 3.78
C GLN A 279 14.69 3.95 4.47
N GLY A 280 14.34 2.88 3.73
CA GLY A 280 13.48 1.81 4.24
C GLY A 280 11.99 2.17 4.20
N ALA A 281 11.24 1.74 5.23
CA ALA A 281 9.81 2.05 5.36
C ALA A 281 9.60 3.39 6.05
#